data_00a8482eb7207ed6c09a3232aa4ce581
#
_entry.id   00a8482eb7207ed6c09a3232aa4ce581
#
_cell.length_a   1.000
_cell.length_b   1.000
_cell.length_c   1.000
_cell.angle_alpha   90.00
_cell.angle_beta   90.00
_cell.angle_gamma   90.00
#
_symmetry.space_group_name_H-M   'P 1'
#
loop_
_entity.id
_entity.type
_entity.pdbx_description
1 polymer ?
#
loop_
_entity_poly.entity_id
_entity_poly.type
_entity_poly.pdbx_seq_one_letter_code
_entity_poly.pdbx_strand_id
1 'polypeptide(L)'
;EPINVGEFVAEHSELSTAEQINVMKENLDERMKETIFYIPNDENYDAKYDICAAVVRKQVRKLREDNTLGKLRGLDAHFEANKRTLQRIDDIETQNPELYKELIDLGNKASVLRKQEQISLSSVFVRHHTLVRILRRLLFIVSLPYTIPASILTLPMTFACKAIFTKLKD
;
A
#
# COMPACT_ATOMS: atom_id res chain seq x y z
N GLU A 1 -6.12 -19.45 9.47
CA GLU A 1 -6.84 -20.73 9.64
C GLU A 1 -8.32 -20.46 9.47
N PRO A 2 -9.08 -21.30 8.72
CA PRO A 2 -10.52 -21.07 8.52
C PRO A 2 -11.28 -21.21 9.84
N ILE A 3 -12.32 -20.40 10.04
CA ILE A 3 -13.19 -20.51 11.19
C ILE A 3 -14.21 -21.62 10.91
N ASN A 4 -14.27 -22.63 11.78
CA ASN A 4 -15.33 -23.64 11.73
C ASN A 4 -16.58 -23.06 12.37
N VAL A 5 -17.52 -22.65 11.52
CA VAL A 5 -18.78 -22.01 11.98
C VAL A 5 -19.60 -22.92 12.89
N GLY A 6 -19.61 -24.25 12.64
CA GLY A 6 -20.34 -25.22 13.46
C GLY A 6 -19.80 -25.30 14.89
N GLU A 7 -18.47 -25.36 15.06
CA GLU A 7 -17.82 -25.36 16.37
C GLU A 7 -18.04 -24.02 17.08
N PHE A 8 -17.91 -22.91 16.36
CA PHE A 8 -18.11 -21.56 16.90
C PHE A 8 -19.53 -21.39 17.45
N VAL A 9 -20.56 -21.83 16.72
CA VAL A 9 -21.96 -21.74 17.16
C VAL A 9 -22.22 -22.66 18.37
N ALA A 10 -21.60 -23.84 18.41
CA ALA A 10 -21.70 -24.75 19.55
C ALA A 10 -21.07 -24.18 20.81
N GLU A 11 -19.89 -23.54 20.70
CA GLU A 11 -19.20 -22.89 21.82
C GLU A 11 -19.96 -21.69 22.37
N HIS A 12 -20.73 -20.99 21.54
CA HIS A 12 -21.48 -19.79 21.92
C HIS A 12 -23.00 -20.06 21.97
N SER A 13 -23.42 -21.29 22.24
CA SER A 13 -24.82 -21.70 22.26
C SER A 13 -25.70 -20.98 23.29
N GLU A 14 -25.05 -20.34 24.30
CA GLU A 14 -25.75 -19.55 25.34
C GLU A 14 -26.14 -18.15 24.86
N LEU A 15 -25.58 -17.69 23.73
CA LEU A 15 -25.83 -16.37 23.17
C LEU A 15 -27.01 -16.42 22.18
N SER A 16 -27.74 -15.33 22.08
CA SER A 16 -28.74 -15.19 21.02
C SER A 16 -28.07 -15.19 19.64
N THR A 17 -28.82 -15.57 18.59
CA THR A 17 -28.27 -15.60 17.21
C THR A 17 -27.68 -14.26 16.77
N ALA A 18 -28.23 -13.13 17.21
CA ALA A 18 -27.71 -11.81 16.89
C ALA A 18 -26.37 -11.53 17.58
N GLU A 19 -26.23 -11.96 18.83
CA GLU A 19 -24.98 -11.83 19.59
C GLU A 19 -23.90 -12.75 19.02
N GLN A 20 -24.23 -14.00 18.67
CA GLN A 20 -23.31 -14.92 17.99
C GLN A 20 -22.74 -14.32 16.70
N ILE A 21 -23.59 -13.68 15.89
CA ILE A 21 -23.16 -12.99 14.66
C ILE A 21 -22.22 -11.82 14.97
N ASN A 22 -22.48 -11.07 16.02
CA ASN A 22 -21.62 -9.93 16.39
C ASN A 22 -20.25 -10.42 16.87
N VAL A 23 -20.21 -11.41 17.75
CA VAL A 23 -18.95 -12.01 18.22
C VAL A 23 -18.15 -12.63 17.07
N MET A 24 -18.84 -13.30 16.11
CA MET A 24 -18.18 -13.83 14.92
C MET A 24 -17.60 -12.72 14.05
N LYS A 25 -18.31 -11.61 13.86
CA LYS A 25 -17.79 -10.44 13.11
C LYS A 25 -16.56 -9.84 13.76
N GLU A 26 -16.57 -9.67 15.08
CA GLU A 26 -15.43 -9.17 15.83
C GLU A 26 -14.21 -10.08 15.69
N ASN A 27 -14.40 -11.40 15.88
CA ASN A 27 -13.34 -12.39 15.69
C ASN A 27 -12.79 -12.40 14.26
N LEU A 28 -13.66 -12.26 13.26
CA LEU A 28 -13.27 -12.19 11.87
C LEU A 28 -12.47 -10.88 11.60
N ASP A 29 -12.92 -9.75 12.14
CA ASP A 29 -12.27 -8.45 11.99
C ASP A 29 -10.86 -8.47 12.60
N GLU A 30 -10.69 -9.04 13.78
CA GLU A 30 -9.38 -9.22 14.41
C GLU A 30 -8.44 -10.09 13.57
N ARG A 31 -8.91 -11.24 13.10
CA ARG A 31 -8.11 -12.12 12.23
C ARG A 31 -7.76 -11.47 10.89
N MET A 32 -8.67 -10.68 10.33
CA MET A 32 -8.40 -9.90 9.13
C MET A 32 -7.34 -8.85 9.38
N LYS A 33 -7.41 -8.12 10.49
CA LYS A 33 -6.39 -7.12 10.87
C LYS A 33 -5.00 -7.73 11.05
N GLU A 34 -4.91 -8.96 11.49
CA GLU A 34 -3.62 -9.67 11.57
C GLU A 34 -3.02 -10.00 10.21
N THR A 35 -3.88 -10.28 9.23
CA THR A 35 -3.46 -10.73 7.88
C THR A 35 -3.30 -9.61 6.87
N ILE A 36 -3.86 -8.43 7.13
CA ILE A 36 -3.73 -7.27 6.26
C ILE A 36 -2.82 -6.21 6.88
N PHE A 37 -2.16 -5.44 6.03
CA PHE A 37 -1.48 -4.21 6.47
C PHE A 37 -2.54 -3.12 6.65
N TYR A 38 -2.95 -2.94 7.90
CA TYR A 38 -4.00 -1.98 8.25
C TYR A 38 -3.41 -0.73 8.90
N ILE A 39 -3.62 0.42 8.30
CA ILE A 39 -3.36 1.72 8.90
C ILE A 39 -4.74 2.32 9.23
N PRO A 40 -5.00 2.71 10.48
CA PRO A 40 -6.24 3.39 10.83
C PRO A 40 -6.47 4.62 9.96
N ASN A 41 -7.71 4.81 9.51
CA ASN A 41 -8.08 5.96 8.69
C ASN A 41 -8.31 7.19 9.59
N ASP A 42 -7.24 7.67 10.20
CA ASP A 42 -7.17 8.86 11.03
C ASP A 42 -6.54 10.04 10.27
N GLU A 43 -6.44 11.21 10.92
CA GLU A 43 -5.82 12.40 10.35
C GLU A 43 -4.34 12.17 9.93
N ASN A 44 -3.69 11.18 10.50
CA ASN A 44 -2.29 10.85 10.30
C ASN A 44 -2.08 9.71 9.28
N TYR A 45 -3.16 9.22 8.65
CA TYR A 45 -3.10 8.11 7.69
C TYR A 45 -2.05 8.32 6.59
N ASP A 46 -2.11 9.47 5.91
CA ASP A 46 -1.18 9.80 4.82
C ASP A 46 0.27 9.85 5.30
N ALA A 47 0.51 10.42 6.48
CA ALA A 47 1.84 10.49 7.08
C ALA A 47 2.38 9.09 7.42
N LYS A 48 1.60 8.27 8.12
CA LYS A 48 1.96 6.89 8.46
C LYS A 48 2.25 6.06 7.20
N TYR A 49 1.40 6.20 6.18
CA TYR A 49 1.57 5.52 4.90
C TYR A 49 2.87 5.92 4.19
N ASP A 50 3.14 7.21 4.07
CA ASP A 50 4.35 7.72 3.40
C ASP A 50 5.62 7.36 4.19
N ILE A 51 5.58 7.38 5.52
CA ILE A 51 6.69 6.91 6.38
C ILE A 51 6.96 5.43 6.13
N CYS A 52 5.94 4.57 6.19
CA CYS A 52 6.08 3.14 5.93
C CYS A 52 6.69 2.89 4.55
N ALA A 53 6.17 3.55 3.52
CA ALA A 53 6.69 3.44 2.17
C ALA A 53 8.15 3.90 2.07
N ALA A 54 8.53 4.98 2.76
CA ALA A 54 9.90 5.52 2.73
C ALA A 54 10.93 4.56 3.33
N VAL A 55 10.59 3.85 4.40
CA VAL A 55 11.54 3.03 5.15
C VAL A 55 11.50 1.54 4.78
N VAL A 56 10.46 1.07 4.07
CA VAL A 56 10.23 -0.36 3.80
C VAL A 56 11.46 -1.10 3.27
N ARG A 57 12.17 -0.52 2.29
CA ARG A 57 13.37 -1.15 1.70
C ARG A 57 14.53 -1.28 2.69
N LYS A 58 14.73 -0.25 3.51
CA LYS A 58 15.75 -0.27 4.55
C LYS A 58 15.39 -1.29 5.63
N GLN A 59 14.10 -1.34 5.97
CA GLN A 59 13.59 -2.28 6.97
C GLN A 59 13.70 -3.74 6.48
N VAL A 60 13.32 -4.03 5.22
CA VAL A 60 13.51 -5.35 4.62
C VAL A 60 14.97 -5.79 4.65
N ARG A 61 15.90 -4.88 4.33
CA ARG A 61 17.33 -5.17 4.39
C ARG A 61 17.77 -5.51 5.80
N LYS A 62 17.39 -4.69 6.78
CA LYS A 62 17.70 -4.92 8.19
C LYS A 62 17.15 -6.25 8.69
N LEU A 63 15.88 -6.55 8.39
CA LEU A 63 15.26 -7.81 8.80
C LEU A 63 15.89 -9.04 8.15
N ARG A 64 16.50 -8.89 6.96
CA ARG A 64 17.31 -9.95 6.33
C ARG A 64 18.66 -10.13 7.00
N GLU A 65 19.33 -9.04 7.34
CA GLU A 65 20.59 -9.05 8.08
C GLU A 65 20.40 -9.73 9.45
N ASP A 66 19.30 -9.43 10.11
CA ASP A 66 18.92 -10.03 11.41
C ASP A 66 18.35 -11.46 11.29
N ASN A 67 18.30 -12.03 10.07
CA ASN A 67 17.71 -13.35 9.75
C ASN A 67 16.26 -13.56 10.21
N THR A 68 15.54 -12.49 10.46
CA THR A 68 14.18 -12.50 11.03
C THR A 68 13.12 -12.79 9.97
N LEU A 69 13.40 -12.49 8.69
CA LEU A 69 12.48 -12.76 7.58
C LEU A 69 12.47 -14.23 7.13
N GLY A 70 13.45 -15.03 7.55
CA GLY A 70 13.54 -16.43 7.16
C GLY A 70 13.47 -16.61 5.64
N LYS A 71 12.45 -17.36 5.18
CA LYS A 71 12.23 -17.65 3.73
C LYS A 71 11.34 -16.61 3.03
N LEU A 72 10.82 -15.61 3.73
CA LEU A 72 9.93 -14.61 3.13
C LEU A 72 10.64 -13.79 2.05
N ARG A 73 9.99 -13.64 0.90
CA ARG A 73 10.52 -12.90 -0.26
C ARG A 73 9.45 -12.03 -0.91
N GLY A 74 9.89 -11.05 -1.67
CA GLY A 74 8.99 -10.21 -2.46
C GLY A 74 7.98 -9.45 -1.60
N LEU A 75 6.71 -9.62 -1.90
CA LEU A 75 5.60 -8.92 -1.24
C LEU A 75 5.47 -9.27 0.24
N ASP A 76 5.67 -10.53 0.61
CA ASP A 76 5.57 -10.98 2.01
C ASP A 76 6.63 -10.31 2.90
N ALA A 77 7.86 -10.16 2.38
CA ALA A 77 8.91 -9.46 3.08
C ALA A 77 8.60 -7.96 3.25
N HIS A 78 7.97 -7.33 2.26
CA HIS A 78 7.53 -5.94 2.33
C HIS A 78 6.35 -5.79 3.31
N PHE A 79 5.41 -6.72 3.29
CA PHE A 79 4.29 -6.76 4.22
C PHE A 79 4.79 -6.82 5.67
N GLU A 80 5.66 -7.77 5.98
CA GLU A 80 6.23 -7.93 7.32
C GLU A 80 7.04 -6.69 7.75
N ALA A 81 7.81 -6.11 6.84
CA ALA A 81 8.55 -4.89 7.11
C ALA A 81 7.64 -3.70 7.41
N ASN A 82 6.54 -3.54 6.67
CA ASN A 82 5.56 -2.48 6.91
C ASN A 82 4.81 -2.69 8.23
N LYS A 83 4.39 -3.92 8.52
CA LYS A 83 3.73 -4.27 9.79
C LYS A 83 4.60 -3.89 10.99
N ARG A 84 5.89 -4.26 10.96
CA ARG A 84 6.85 -3.90 12.02
C ARG A 84 7.13 -2.40 12.08
N THR A 85 7.12 -1.72 10.96
CA THR A 85 7.30 -0.26 10.93
C THR A 85 6.12 0.42 11.61
N LEU A 86 4.89 -0.01 11.31
CA LEU A 86 3.69 0.53 11.94
C LEU A 86 3.70 0.28 13.46
N GLN A 87 3.95 -0.96 13.89
CA GLN A 87 4.09 -1.27 15.31
C GLN A 87 5.11 -0.36 16.00
N ARG A 88 6.22 -0.07 15.34
CA ARG A 88 7.24 0.81 15.88
C ARG A 88 6.80 2.28 15.95
N ILE A 89 5.94 2.73 15.04
CA ILE A 89 5.32 4.06 15.11
C ILE A 89 4.38 4.14 16.32
N ASP A 90 3.58 3.10 16.55
CA ASP A 90 2.66 3.01 17.69
C ASP A 90 3.42 2.91 19.02
N ASP A 91 4.54 2.17 19.05
CA ASP A 91 5.45 2.13 20.21
C ASP A 91 6.04 3.51 20.51
N ILE A 92 6.45 4.26 19.49
CA ILE A 92 6.97 5.63 19.65
C ILE A 92 5.89 6.56 20.16
N GLU A 93 4.65 6.43 19.69
CA GLU A 93 3.51 7.20 20.17
C GLU A 93 3.33 7.05 21.67
N THR A 94 3.49 5.82 22.18
CA THR A 94 3.33 5.50 23.60
C THR A 94 4.55 5.91 24.44
N GLN A 95 5.77 5.69 23.94
CA GLN A 95 7.01 5.88 24.70
C GLN A 95 7.55 7.31 24.62
N ASN A 96 7.39 7.98 23.49
CA ASN A 96 7.90 9.33 23.26
C ASN A 96 6.97 10.15 22.36
N PRO A 97 5.93 10.78 22.95
CA PRO A 97 4.93 11.53 22.20
C PRO A 97 5.51 12.75 21.43
N GLU A 98 6.62 13.31 21.90
CA GLU A 98 7.27 14.45 21.22
C GLU A 98 7.91 13.98 19.91
N LEU A 99 8.65 12.89 19.96
CA LEU A 99 9.25 12.29 18.77
C LEU A 99 8.19 11.81 17.77
N TYR A 100 7.07 11.28 18.29
CA TYR A 100 5.93 10.90 17.44
C TYR A 100 5.37 12.10 16.68
N LYS A 101 5.13 13.22 17.36
CA LYS A 101 4.65 14.44 16.72
C LYS A 101 5.59 14.95 15.63
N GLU A 102 6.89 14.97 15.90
CA GLU A 102 7.90 15.38 14.94
C GLU A 102 7.92 14.44 13.71
N LEU A 103 7.82 13.13 13.94
CA LEU A 103 7.78 12.12 12.88
C LEU A 103 6.54 12.28 11.99
N ILE A 104 5.37 12.48 12.59
CA ILE A 104 4.11 12.68 11.88
C ILE A 104 4.11 14.01 11.11
N ASP A 105 4.62 15.09 11.70
CA ASP A 105 4.75 16.38 11.00
C ASP A 105 5.66 16.28 9.76
N LEU A 106 6.77 15.56 9.90
CA LEU A 106 7.66 15.28 8.78
C LEU A 106 6.97 14.44 7.70
N GLY A 107 6.21 13.43 8.09
CA GLY A 107 5.42 12.59 7.20
C GLY A 107 4.35 13.39 6.45
N ASN A 108 3.63 14.26 7.15
CA ASN A 108 2.62 15.14 6.55
C ASN A 108 3.25 16.12 5.55
N LYS A 109 4.36 16.75 5.89
CA LYS A 109 5.11 17.62 4.98
C LYS A 109 5.56 16.87 3.72
N ALA A 110 6.07 15.66 3.89
CA ALA A 110 6.49 14.81 2.76
C ALA A 110 5.29 14.44 1.88
N SER A 111 4.15 14.07 2.47
CA SER A 111 2.92 13.75 1.75
C SER A 111 2.39 14.92 0.93
N VAL A 112 2.34 16.12 1.54
CA VAL A 112 1.90 17.34 0.85
C VAL A 112 2.80 17.65 -0.33
N LEU A 113 4.12 17.68 -0.13
CA LEU A 113 5.08 17.95 -1.20
C LEU A 113 4.98 16.91 -2.32
N ARG A 114 4.86 15.64 -1.98
CA ARG A 114 4.71 14.56 -2.96
C ARG A 114 3.43 14.73 -3.80
N LYS A 115 2.32 15.07 -3.17
CA LYS A 115 1.05 15.31 -3.85
C LYS A 115 1.11 16.56 -4.76
N GLN A 116 1.73 17.65 -4.29
CA GLN A 116 1.91 18.88 -5.07
C GLN A 116 2.78 18.65 -6.31
N GLU A 117 3.90 17.96 -6.16
CA GLU A 117 4.83 17.65 -7.25
C GLU A 117 4.38 16.45 -8.10
N GLN A 118 3.23 15.84 -7.80
CA GLN A 118 2.70 14.64 -8.47
C GLN A 118 3.72 13.48 -8.54
N ILE A 119 4.55 13.36 -7.52
CA ILE A 119 5.59 12.33 -7.44
C ILE A 119 4.99 11.04 -6.91
N SER A 120 5.10 9.96 -7.68
CA SER A 120 4.74 8.63 -7.18
C SER A 120 5.77 8.12 -6.17
N LEU A 121 5.31 7.46 -5.10
CA LEU A 121 6.19 6.79 -4.13
C LEU A 121 7.21 5.85 -4.80
N SER A 122 6.81 5.15 -5.86
CA SER A 122 7.71 4.31 -6.63
C SER A 122 8.83 5.08 -7.32
N SER A 123 8.60 6.33 -7.70
CA SER A 123 9.59 7.18 -8.38
C SER A 123 10.70 7.64 -7.44
N VAL A 124 10.39 7.87 -6.16
CA VAL A 124 11.37 8.27 -5.14
C VAL A 124 12.40 7.16 -4.89
N PHE A 125 12.00 5.90 -5.02
CA PHE A 125 12.82 4.74 -4.67
C PHE A 125 13.56 4.11 -5.85
N VAL A 126 13.22 4.47 -7.08
CA VAL A 126 13.87 3.87 -8.24
C VAL A 126 15.18 4.61 -8.53
N ARG A 127 16.28 4.03 -8.04
CA ARG A 127 17.62 4.43 -8.45
C ARG A 127 17.85 3.94 -9.89
N HIS A 128 17.35 4.72 -10.84
CA HIS A 128 17.58 4.40 -12.26
C HIS A 128 19.07 4.52 -12.56
N HIS A 129 19.74 3.41 -12.85
CA HIS A 129 21.06 3.43 -13.45
C HIS A 129 20.97 4.24 -14.76
N THR A 130 21.91 5.16 -14.95
CA THR A 130 21.96 6.03 -16.14
C THR A 130 21.85 5.22 -17.43
N LEU A 131 22.46 4.05 -17.49
CA LEU A 131 22.37 3.10 -18.59
C LEU A 131 20.92 2.66 -18.89
N VAL A 132 20.13 2.36 -17.88
CA VAL A 132 18.72 1.94 -18.05
C VAL A 132 17.88 3.11 -18.60
N ARG A 133 18.17 4.35 -18.18
CA ARG A 133 17.50 5.55 -18.74
C ARG A 133 17.82 5.73 -20.21
N ILE A 134 19.11 5.61 -20.58
CA ILE A 134 19.56 5.72 -21.96
C ILE A 134 18.92 4.63 -22.81
N LEU A 135 18.97 3.37 -22.35
CA LEU A 135 18.36 2.24 -23.05
C LEU A 135 16.86 2.41 -23.23
N ARG A 136 16.13 2.88 -22.20
CA ARG A 136 14.70 3.17 -22.30
C ARG A 136 14.39 4.28 -23.33
N ARG A 137 15.22 5.34 -23.37
CA ARG A 137 15.06 6.40 -24.36
C ARG A 137 15.32 5.91 -25.78
N LEU A 138 16.38 5.11 -25.98
CA LEU A 138 16.66 4.48 -27.27
C LEU A 138 15.51 3.57 -27.73
N LEU A 139 15.02 2.74 -26.83
CA LEU A 139 13.90 1.84 -27.12
C LEU A 139 12.62 2.60 -27.48
N PHE A 140 12.37 3.74 -26.82
CA PHE A 140 11.27 4.65 -27.16
C PHE A 140 11.44 5.22 -28.56
N ILE A 141 12.63 5.73 -28.93
CA ILE A 141 12.91 6.28 -30.25
C ILE A 141 12.73 5.20 -31.34
N VAL A 142 13.23 4.00 -31.11
CA VAL A 142 13.07 2.86 -32.05
C VAL A 142 11.60 2.44 -32.21
N SER A 143 10.78 2.60 -31.18
CA SER A 143 9.35 2.28 -31.21
C SER A 143 8.49 3.36 -31.90
N LEU A 144 8.99 4.60 -32.06
CA LEU A 144 8.24 5.73 -32.63
C LEU A 144 7.65 5.43 -34.04
N PRO A 145 8.40 4.88 -35.00
CA PRO A 145 7.87 4.61 -36.33
C PRO A 145 6.70 3.62 -36.33
N TYR A 146 6.58 2.79 -35.29
CA TYR A 146 5.43 1.89 -35.11
C TYR A 146 4.30 2.56 -34.27
N THR A 147 4.65 3.27 -33.20
CA THR A 147 3.66 3.85 -32.28
C THR A 147 2.90 5.02 -32.88
N ILE A 148 3.53 5.84 -33.74
CA ILE A 148 2.87 6.97 -34.38
C ILE A 148 1.72 6.51 -35.30
N PRO A 149 1.92 5.62 -36.28
CA PRO A 149 0.83 5.13 -37.12
C PRO A 149 -0.26 4.41 -36.32
N ALA A 150 0.13 3.59 -35.36
CA ALA A 150 -0.83 2.89 -34.51
C ALA A 150 -1.69 3.87 -33.70
N SER A 151 -1.11 4.94 -33.16
CA SER A 151 -1.83 5.98 -32.43
C SER A 151 -2.82 6.72 -33.32
N ILE A 152 -2.43 7.04 -34.54
CA ILE A 152 -3.31 7.72 -35.52
C ILE A 152 -4.51 6.84 -35.87
N LEU A 153 -4.31 5.54 -36.02
CA LEU A 153 -5.40 4.59 -36.33
C LEU A 153 -6.35 4.39 -35.12
N THR A 154 -5.85 4.46 -33.89
CA THR A 154 -6.66 4.26 -32.68
C THR A 154 -7.33 5.55 -32.18
N LEU A 155 -6.87 6.72 -32.61
CA LEU A 155 -7.41 8.03 -32.23
C LEU A 155 -8.94 8.14 -32.42
N PRO A 156 -9.52 7.79 -33.60
CA PRO A 156 -10.96 7.90 -33.81
C PRO A 156 -11.75 7.04 -32.79
N MET A 157 -11.25 5.86 -32.48
CA MET A 157 -11.90 4.96 -31.54
C MET A 157 -11.87 5.50 -30.10
N THR A 158 -10.75 6.08 -29.68
CA THR A 158 -10.62 6.69 -28.34
C THR A 158 -11.52 7.92 -28.20
N PHE A 159 -11.65 8.73 -29.25
CA PHE A 159 -12.59 9.86 -29.25
C PHE A 159 -14.05 9.41 -29.21
N ALA A 160 -14.43 8.39 -29.97
CA ALA A 160 -15.77 7.82 -29.96
C ALA A 160 -16.12 7.25 -28.55
N CYS A 161 -15.22 6.47 -27.96
CA CYS A 161 -15.41 5.94 -26.62
C CYS A 161 -15.55 7.06 -25.57
N LYS A 162 -14.74 8.09 -25.65
CA LYS A 162 -14.81 9.24 -24.74
C LYS A 162 -16.12 10.02 -24.90
N ALA A 163 -16.59 10.23 -26.13
CA ALA A 163 -17.86 10.90 -26.41
C ALA A 163 -19.06 10.11 -25.89
N ILE A 164 -19.06 8.77 -26.06
CA ILE A 164 -20.10 7.89 -25.52
C ILE A 164 -20.09 7.92 -23.99
N PHE A 165 -18.91 7.84 -23.39
CA PHE A 165 -18.77 7.85 -21.93
C PHE A 165 -19.25 9.16 -21.29
N THR A 166 -18.95 10.31 -21.92
CA THR A 166 -19.46 11.62 -21.46
C THR A 166 -20.98 11.70 -21.54
N LYS A 167 -21.58 11.20 -22.64
CA LYS A 167 -23.04 11.18 -22.81
C LYS A 167 -23.78 10.23 -21.84
N LEU A 168 -23.12 9.19 -21.36
CA LEU A 168 -23.71 8.24 -20.39
C LEU A 168 -23.59 8.73 -18.95
N LYS A 169 -22.77 9.75 -18.68
CA LYS A 169 -22.54 10.30 -17.36
C LYS A 169 -23.48 11.48 -17.03
N ASP A 170 -24.03 12.12 -18.07
CA ASP A 170 -25.07 13.16 -17.96
C ASP A 170 -26.46 12.53 -17.99
#